data_e4490f2f97686fb5fdecd2b57a77f0da
#
_entry.id   e4490f2f97686fb5fdecd2b57a77f0da
#
_cell.length_a   1.000
_cell.length_b   1.000
_cell.length_c   1.000
_cell.angle_alpha   90.00
_cell.angle_beta   90.00
_cell.angle_gamma   90.00
#
_symmetry.space_group_name_H-M   'P 1'
#
loop_
_entity.id
_entity.type
_entity.pdbx_description
1 polymer ?
#
loop_
_entity_poly.entity_id
_entity_poly.type
_entity_poly.pdbx_seq_one_letter_code
_entity_poly.pdbx_strand_id
1 'polypeptide(L)'
;LFFALLTLCDCARTSRCRVEVLCDAAVSPLTAALARLMALLGTAALTLALTLLTWLPWTAHTVGAVFDGGDYLLAYLILMGLALPLCILLAGAAWQFTRRFDLSLVLVAALAALSLTIWRDNWQLCWLNPCVWALSDDFSNFRILRSAAYMRLTWLLGLAGLWALSYLCIRRYGRGPLG
;
A
#
# COMPACT_ATOMS: atom_id res chain seq x y z
N LEU A 1 -0.46 7.82 1.25
CA LEU A 1 0.47 8.20 2.34
C LEU A 1 -0.14 8.05 3.73
N PHE A 2 -1.43 8.36 3.95
CA PHE A 2 -2.10 8.18 5.25
C PHE A 2 -1.93 6.76 5.80
N PHE A 3 -2.20 5.72 5.01
CA PHE A 3 -2.03 4.33 5.42
C PHE A 3 -0.57 3.92 5.69
N ALA A 4 0.39 4.54 5.00
CA ALA A 4 1.80 4.34 5.32
C ALA A 4 2.13 4.88 6.72
N LEU A 5 1.63 6.07 7.04
CA LEU A 5 1.81 6.69 8.35
C LEU A 5 1.10 5.89 9.46
N LEU A 6 -0.12 5.44 9.21
CA LEU A 6 -0.87 4.56 10.12
C LEU A 6 -0.09 3.27 10.41
N THR A 7 0.47 2.64 9.39
CA THR A 7 1.29 1.43 9.52
C THR A 7 2.54 1.69 10.36
N LEU A 8 3.24 2.81 10.13
CA LEU A 8 4.42 3.18 10.92
C LEU A 8 4.06 3.47 12.38
N CYS A 9 2.95 4.17 12.63
CA CYS A 9 2.46 4.44 13.98
C CYS A 9 2.10 3.15 14.71
N ASP A 10 1.43 2.21 14.05
CA ASP A 10 1.09 0.91 14.64
C ASP A 10 2.35 0.10 14.97
N CYS A 11 3.31 0.03 14.05
CA CYS A 11 4.59 -0.62 14.28
C CYS A 11 5.38 0.01 15.44
N ALA A 12 5.42 1.34 15.50
CA ALA A 12 6.09 2.05 16.58
C ALA A 12 5.42 1.83 17.93
N ARG A 13 4.08 1.85 17.96
CA ARG A 13 3.29 1.58 19.17
C ARG A 13 3.52 0.17 19.69
N THR A 14 3.45 -0.83 18.83
CA THR A 14 3.65 -2.23 19.22
C THR A 14 5.08 -2.48 19.73
N SER A 15 6.07 -1.84 19.13
CA SER A 15 7.47 -1.91 19.60
C SER A 15 7.64 -1.23 20.96
N ARG A 16 7.08 -0.02 21.17
CA ARG A 16 7.15 0.71 22.44
C ARG A 16 6.44 -0.01 23.58
N CYS A 17 5.28 -0.59 23.30
CA CYS A 17 4.48 -1.32 24.31
C CYS A 17 4.99 -2.75 24.56
N ARG A 18 6.07 -3.18 23.90
CA ARG A 18 6.63 -4.55 23.95
C ARG A 18 5.59 -5.64 23.67
N VAL A 19 4.54 -5.31 22.93
CA VAL A 19 3.49 -6.26 22.52
C VAL A 19 4.07 -7.37 21.66
N GLU A 20 5.13 -7.07 20.90
CA GLU A 20 5.85 -8.06 20.10
C GLU A 20 6.36 -9.23 20.96
N VAL A 21 6.86 -8.97 22.17
CA VAL A 21 7.36 -10.01 23.08
C VAL A 21 6.26 -10.96 23.53
N LEU A 22 5.08 -10.40 23.82
CA LEU A 22 3.91 -11.20 24.26
C LEU A 22 3.35 -12.03 23.08
N CYS A 23 3.28 -11.44 21.91
CA CYS A 23 2.80 -12.12 20.70
C CYS A 23 3.78 -13.22 20.27
N ASP A 24 5.09 -12.94 20.26
CA ASP A 24 6.12 -13.90 19.85
C ASP A 24 6.29 -15.03 20.85
N ALA A 25 5.81 -14.89 22.08
CA ALA A 25 5.78 -15.98 23.07
C ALA A 25 4.67 -16.99 22.78
N ALA A 26 3.55 -16.56 22.22
CA ALA A 26 2.37 -17.39 21.99
C ALA A 26 2.24 -17.91 20.55
N VAL A 27 2.71 -17.12 19.57
CA VAL A 27 2.50 -17.39 18.14
C VAL A 27 3.80 -17.12 17.38
N SER A 28 4.00 -17.76 16.21
CA SER A 28 5.19 -17.51 15.42
C SER A 28 5.25 -16.05 14.95
N PRO A 29 6.43 -15.43 14.87
CA PRO A 29 6.59 -14.02 14.47
C PRO A 29 5.96 -13.70 13.10
N LEU A 30 6.03 -14.66 12.18
CA LEU A 30 5.47 -14.51 10.84
C LEU A 30 3.93 -14.49 10.88
N THR A 31 3.30 -15.37 11.66
CA THR A 31 1.82 -15.40 11.77
C THR A 31 1.28 -14.15 12.46
N ALA A 32 1.96 -13.65 13.48
CA ALA A 32 1.61 -12.39 14.13
C ALA A 32 1.73 -11.19 13.17
N ALA A 33 2.79 -11.17 12.35
CA ALA A 33 3.00 -10.14 11.33
C ALA A 33 1.95 -10.22 10.22
N LEU A 34 1.62 -11.43 9.74
CA LEU A 34 0.56 -11.64 8.75
C LEU A 34 -0.81 -11.21 9.27
N ALA A 35 -1.16 -11.56 10.50
CA ALA A 35 -2.43 -11.15 11.11
C ALA A 35 -2.55 -9.62 11.16
N ARG A 36 -1.47 -8.91 11.53
CA ARG A 36 -1.42 -7.46 11.52
C ARG A 36 -1.54 -6.88 10.12
N LEU A 37 -0.82 -7.45 9.15
CA LEU A 37 -0.91 -7.02 7.75
C LEU A 37 -2.35 -7.18 7.23
N MET A 38 -2.99 -8.32 7.51
CA MET A 38 -4.39 -8.56 7.12
C MET A 38 -5.37 -7.59 7.79
N ALA A 39 -5.16 -7.23 9.04
CA ALA A 39 -5.96 -6.22 9.72
C ALA A 39 -5.83 -4.83 9.05
N LEU A 40 -4.60 -4.41 8.70
CA LEU A 40 -4.35 -3.15 7.99
C LEU A 40 -4.95 -3.16 6.57
N LEU A 41 -4.83 -4.27 5.86
CA LEU A 41 -5.45 -4.43 4.54
C LEU A 41 -6.98 -4.43 4.62
N GLY A 42 -7.55 -5.06 5.66
CA GLY A 42 -8.99 -5.04 5.93
C GLY A 42 -9.53 -3.63 6.20
N THR A 43 -8.81 -2.85 7.02
CA THR A 43 -9.18 -1.44 7.26
C THR A 43 -9.05 -0.58 6.00
N ALA A 44 -8.02 -0.84 5.17
CA ALA A 44 -7.86 -0.17 3.88
C ALA A 44 -9.00 -0.52 2.92
N ALA A 45 -9.36 -1.79 2.81
CA ALA A 45 -10.48 -2.25 1.97
C ALA A 45 -11.81 -1.65 2.43
N LEU A 46 -12.05 -1.60 3.75
CA LEU A 46 -13.24 -0.96 4.31
C LEU A 46 -13.30 0.53 3.96
N THR A 47 -12.18 1.24 4.11
CA THR A 47 -12.09 2.67 3.74
C THR A 47 -12.35 2.89 2.26
N LEU A 48 -11.80 2.02 1.38
CA LEU A 48 -12.07 2.07 -0.06
C LEU A 48 -13.55 1.86 -0.35
N ALA A 49 -14.18 0.86 0.28
CA ALA A 49 -15.60 0.58 0.09
C ALA A 49 -16.48 1.77 0.51
N LEU A 50 -16.20 2.34 1.69
CA LEU A 50 -16.94 3.50 2.20
C LEU A 50 -16.75 4.74 1.30
N THR A 51 -15.53 5.00 0.84
CA THR A 51 -15.27 6.11 -0.10
C THR A 51 -15.99 5.89 -1.43
N LEU A 52 -15.97 4.67 -1.97
CA LEU A 52 -16.67 4.34 -3.19
C LEU A 52 -18.19 4.54 -3.04
N LEU A 53 -18.77 4.06 -1.95
CA LEU A 53 -20.21 4.20 -1.66
C LEU A 53 -20.66 5.67 -1.55
N THR A 54 -19.79 6.54 -1.06
CA THR A 54 -20.11 7.97 -0.93
C THR A 54 -19.89 8.75 -2.23
N TRP A 55 -18.77 8.49 -2.92
CA TRP A 55 -18.39 9.26 -4.10
C TRP A 55 -19.02 8.79 -5.40
N LEU A 56 -19.30 7.49 -5.55
CA LEU A 56 -19.89 6.94 -6.78
C LEU A 56 -21.27 7.57 -7.11
N PRO A 57 -22.25 7.64 -6.18
CA PRO A 57 -23.53 8.27 -6.47
C PRO A 57 -23.41 9.77 -6.73
N TRP A 58 -22.49 10.45 -6.01
CA TRP A 58 -22.22 11.87 -6.25
C TRP A 58 -21.65 12.11 -7.64
N THR A 59 -20.65 11.32 -8.06
CA THR A 59 -20.05 11.41 -9.39
C THR A 59 -21.05 11.09 -10.48
N ALA A 60 -21.85 10.03 -10.32
CA ALA A 60 -22.89 9.67 -11.26
C ALA A 60 -23.94 10.78 -11.45
N HIS A 61 -24.31 11.47 -10.36
CA HIS A 61 -25.23 12.58 -10.41
C HIS A 61 -24.63 13.81 -11.11
N THR A 62 -23.34 14.11 -10.88
CA THR A 62 -22.68 15.29 -11.44
C THR A 62 -22.33 15.13 -12.91
N VAL A 63 -21.90 13.93 -13.34
CA VAL A 63 -21.51 13.63 -14.73
C VAL A 63 -22.75 13.34 -15.61
N GLY A 64 -23.83 12.82 -15.03
CA GLY A 64 -25.09 12.57 -15.73
C GLY A 64 -25.04 11.43 -16.74
N ALA A 65 -25.64 11.61 -17.91
CA ALA A 65 -25.88 10.54 -18.90
C ALA A 65 -24.62 9.92 -19.53
N VAL A 66 -23.46 10.56 -19.39
CA VAL A 66 -22.16 10.09 -19.94
C VAL A 66 -21.38 9.24 -18.93
N PHE A 67 -21.91 9.07 -17.70
CA PHE A 67 -21.22 8.32 -16.65
C PHE A 67 -21.21 6.82 -16.93
N ASP A 68 -20.02 6.24 -17.12
CA ASP A 68 -19.80 4.80 -17.14
C ASP A 68 -19.29 4.29 -15.79
N GLY A 69 -20.19 3.62 -15.06
CA GLY A 69 -19.89 3.06 -13.74
C GLY A 69 -18.85 1.95 -13.78
N GLY A 70 -18.75 1.21 -14.89
CA GLY A 70 -17.77 0.13 -15.07
C GLY A 70 -16.36 0.66 -15.18
N ASP A 71 -16.14 1.63 -16.06
CA ASP A 71 -14.85 2.26 -16.27
C ASP A 71 -14.39 3.03 -15.03
N TYR A 72 -15.32 3.73 -14.35
CA TYR A 72 -15.04 4.41 -13.09
C TYR A 72 -14.57 3.43 -12.02
N LEU A 73 -15.26 2.32 -11.82
CA LEU A 73 -14.93 1.30 -10.82
C LEU A 73 -13.60 0.63 -11.13
N LEU A 74 -13.32 0.34 -12.40
CA LEU A 74 -12.06 -0.25 -12.85
C LEU A 74 -10.90 0.71 -12.60
N ALA A 75 -11.04 1.98 -12.96
CA ALA A 75 -10.05 3.01 -12.70
C ALA A 75 -9.81 3.19 -11.19
N TYR A 76 -10.88 3.25 -10.40
CA TYR A 76 -10.80 3.37 -8.95
C TYR A 76 -10.06 2.19 -8.30
N LEU A 77 -10.38 0.96 -8.68
CA LEU A 77 -9.71 -0.24 -8.16
C LEU A 77 -8.24 -0.30 -8.55
N ILE A 78 -7.89 0.05 -9.78
CA ILE A 78 -6.51 0.05 -10.23
C ILE A 78 -5.71 1.17 -9.56
N LEU A 79 -6.26 2.40 -9.51
CA LEU A 79 -5.52 3.56 -9.02
C LEU A 79 -5.50 3.66 -7.49
N MET A 80 -6.60 3.36 -6.80
CA MET A 80 -6.67 3.45 -5.35
C MET A 80 -6.53 2.09 -4.67
N GLY A 81 -7.18 1.06 -5.21
CA GLY A 81 -7.19 -0.28 -4.63
C GLY A 81 -5.80 -0.91 -4.53
N LEU A 82 -4.95 -0.74 -5.54
CA LEU A 82 -3.58 -1.24 -5.52
C LEU A 82 -2.60 -0.29 -4.80
N ALA A 83 -2.92 1.01 -4.70
CA ALA A 83 -2.04 1.98 -4.04
C ALA A 83 -1.99 1.79 -2.51
N LEU A 84 -3.10 1.42 -1.88
CA LEU A 84 -3.16 1.28 -0.43
C LEU A 84 -2.30 0.12 0.08
N PRO A 85 -2.41 -1.12 -0.43
CA PRO A 85 -1.52 -2.20 -0.03
C PRO A 85 -0.04 -1.91 -0.34
N LEU A 86 0.26 -1.20 -1.45
CA LEU A 86 1.61 -0.73 -1.73
C LEU A 86 2.16 0.16 -0.61
N CYS A 87 1.38 1.15 -0.17
CA CYS A 87 1.77 2.05 0.92
C CYS A 87 1.98 1.30 2.25
N ILE A 88 1.12 0.33 2.55
CA ILE A 88 1.21 -0.48 3.76
C ILE A 88 2.47 -1.35 3.74
N LEU A 89 2.71 -2.07 2.64
CA LEU A 89 3.89 -2.93 2.48
C LEU A 89 5.18 -2.13 2.48
N LEU A 90 5.22 -0.98 1.80
CA LEU A 90 6.38 -0.10 1.79
C LEU A 90 6.72 0.40 3.20
N ALA A 91 5.72 0.86 3.95
CA ALA A 91 5.90 1.31 5.31
C ALA A 91 6.34 0.17 6.25
N GLY A 92 5.74 -1.01 6.11
CA GLY A 92 6.12 -2.20 6.85
C GLY A 92 7.56 -2.64 6.57
N ALA A 93 7.96 -2.66 5.29
CA ALA A 93 9.35 -2.97 4.90
C ALA A 93 10.33 -1.92 5.46
N ALA A 94 10.02 -0.63 5.29
CA ALA A 94 10.85 0.46 5.82
C ALA A 94 11.07 0.32 7.33
N TRP A 95 10.01 -0.01 8.08
CA TRP A 95 10.11 -0.27 9.52
C TRP A 95 11.02 -1.46 9.85
N GLN A 96 10.91 -2.55 9.10
CA GLN A 96 11.74 -3.74 9.38
C GLN A 96 13.24 -3.45 9.21
N PHE A 97 13.61 -2.63 8.23
CA PHE A 97 15.01 -2.27 7.99
C PHE A 97 15.55 -1.25 8.99
N THR A 98 14.76 -0.25 9.35
CA THR A 98 15.27 0.88 10.14
C THR A 98 15.05 0.72 11.65
N ARG A 99 13.96 0.06 12.05
CA ARG A 99 13.49 -0.09 13.45
C ARG A 99 13.36 1.25 14.19
N ARG A 100 13.33 2.36 13.46
CA ARG A 100 13.16 3.71 13.98
C ARG A 100 12.07 4.43 13.21
N PHE A 101 11.14 5.04 13.94
CA PHE A 101 10.02 5.74 13.34
C PHE A 101 10.47 6.86 12.38
N ASP A 102 11.40 7.71 12.86
CA ASP A 102 11.86 8.87 12.11
C ASP A 102 12.54 8.47 10.79
N LEU A 103 13.43 7.47 10.83
CA LEU A 103 14.13 6.98 9.65
C LEU A 103 13.18 6.29 8.67
N SER A 104 12.21 5.52 9.17
CA SER A 104 11.17 4.90 8.32
C SER A 104 10.32 5.94 7.63
N LEU A 105 9.93 6.98 8.38
CA LEU A 105 9.13 8.08 7.85
C LEU A 105 9.88 8.84 6.76
N VAL A 106 11.15 9.18 7.01
CA VAL A 106 12.00 9.86 6.02
C VAL A 106 12.17 8.99 4.77
N LEU A 107 12.40 7.69 4.93
CA LEU A 107 12.55 6.77 3.79
C LEU A 107 11.28 6.72 2.94
N VAL A 108 10.12 6.54 3.57
CA VAL A 108 8.82 6.51 2.86
C VAL A 108 8.54 7.85 2.19
N ALA A 109 8.78 8.96 2.88
CA ALA A 109 8.60 10.30 2.33
C ALA A 109 9.55 10.58 1.15
N ALA A 110 10.81 10.17 1.26
CA ALA A 110 11.80 10.31 0.18
C ALA A 110 11.41 9.51 -1.06
N LEU A 111 10.98 8.24 -0.89
CA LEU A 111 10.51 7.42 -2.01
C LEU A 111 9.23 7.98 -2.64
N ALA A 112 8.33 8.55 -1.84
CA ALA A 112 7.15 9.23 -2.35
C ALA A 112 7.53 10.51 -3.12
N ALA A 113 8.43 11.30 -2.60
CA ALA A 113 8.93 12.50 -3.27
C ALA A 113 9.64 12.16 -4.59
N LEU A 114 10.49 11.14 -4.61
CA LEU A 114 11.14 10.65 -5.83
C LEU A 114 10.11 10.22 -6.89
N SER A 115 9.05 9.52 -6.48
CA SER A 115 7.97 9.11 -7.39
C SER A 115 7.22 10.31 -8.00
N LEU A 116 7.09 11.41 -7.25
CA LEU A 116 6.37 12.60 -7.71
C LEU A 116 7.24 13.59 -8.49
N THR A 117 8.57 13.50 -8.34
CA THR A 117 9.52 14.44 -8.98
C THR A 117 10.34 13.75 -10.06
N ILE A 118 11.42 13.08 -9.68
CA ILE A 118 12.43 12.54 -10.62
C ILE A 118 11.85 11.38 -11.44
N TRP A 119 11.01 10.53 -10.84
CA TRP A 119 10.43 9.37 -11.51
C TRP A 119 9.08 9.64 -12.17
N ARG A 120 8.64 10.90 -12.17
CA ARG A 120 7.33 11.30 -12.69
C ARG A 120 7.11 10.84 -14.13
N ASP A 121 8.11 11.00 -14.99
CA ASP A 121 8.00 10.68 -16.42
C ASP A 121 8.33 9.22 -16.75
N ASN A 122 8.79 8.46 -15.75
CA ASN A 122 9.08 7.04 -15.92
C ASN A 122 7.91 6.21 -15.39
N TRP A 123 7.10 5.67 -16.30
CA TRP A 123 5.91 4.90 -15.96
C TRP A 123 6.20 3.65 -15.09
N GLN A 124 7.41 3.09 -15.15
CA GLN A 124 7.80 1.93 -14.34
C GLN A 124 8.13 2.31 -12.90
N LEU A 125 8.63 3.51 -12.67
CA LEU A 125 9.10 3.97 -11.36
C LEU A 125 8.10 4.89 -10.65
N CYS A 126 7.13 5.45 -11.37
CA CYS A 126 6.09 6.34 -10.83
C CYS A 126 4.98 5.53 -10.12
N TRP A 127 5.33 4.85 -9.02
CA TRP A 127 4.41 3.94 -8.31
C TRP A 127 3.30 4.65 -7.54
N LEU A 128 3.52 5.88 -7.09
CA LEU A 128 2.54 6.61 -6.27
C LEU A 128 1.43 7.21 -7.11
N ASN A 129 1.77 7.84 -8.24
CA ASN A 129 0.83 8.51 -9.11
C ASN A 129 1.10 8.19 -10.58
N PRO A 130 0.73 6.99 -11.06
CA PRO A 130 1.09 6.53 -12.39
C PRO A 130 0.26 7.26 -13.46
N CYS A 131 0.91 8.13 -14.21
CA CYS A 131 0.42 8.68 -15.49
C CYS A 131 -1.06 9.11 -15.52
N VAL A 132 -1.61 9.58 -14.39
CA VAL A 132 -3.03 9.98 -14.31
C VAL A 132 -3.35 11.12 -15.27
N TRP A 133 -2.36 11.97 -15.58
CA TRP A 133 -2.50 13.07 -16.58
C TRP A 133 -2.65 12.58 -18.02
N ALA A 134 -2.37 11.31 -18.30
CA ALA A 134 -2.54 10.72 -19.62
C ALA A 134 -3.96 10.16 -19.84
N LEU A 135 -4.80 10.17 -18.81
CA LEU A 135 -6.20 9.77 -18.94
C LEU A 135 -6.95 10.84 -19.75
N SER A 136 -7.70 10.41 -20.73
CA SER A 136 -8.47 11.25 -21.63
C SER A 136 -9.95 10.85 -21.56
N ASP A 137 -10.83 11.84 -21.66
CA ASP A 137 -12.28 11.61 -21.73
C ASP A 137 -12.73 11.12 -23.12
N ASP A 138 -11.92 11.41 -24.16
CA ASP A 138 -12.29 11.15 -25.56
C ASP A 138 -11.83 9.77 -26.07
N PHE A 139 -10.89 9.11 -25.38
CA PHE A 139 -10.28 7.87 -25.83
C PHE A 139 -10.34 6.80 -24.73
N SER A 140 -10.45 5.52 -25.13
CA SER A 140 -10.39 4.41 -24.20
C SER A 140 -9.10 4.41 -23.38
N ASN A 141 -9.22 4.55 -22.07
CA ASN A 141 -8.12 4.56 -21.11
C ASN A 141 -7.59 3.15 -20.75
N PHE A 142 -8.14 2.11 -21.38
CA PHE A 142 -7.85 0.71 -21.05
C PHE A 142 -6.36 0.36 -21.12
N ARG A 143 -5.64 0.86 -22.15
CA ARG A 143 -4.21 0.60 -22.27
C ARG A 143 -3.40 1.24 -21.14
N ILE A 144 -3.75 2.45 -20.77
CA ILE A 144 -3.07 3.20 -19.68
C ILE A 144 -3.37 2.53 -18.34
N LEU A 145 -4.62 2.20 -18.08
CA LEU A 145 -5.02 1.50 -16.87
C LEU A 145 -4.38 0.12 -16.76
N ARG A 146 -4.28 -0.62 -17.86
CA ARG A 146 -3.60 -1.91 -17.90
C ARG A 146 -2.11 -1.79 -17.58
N SER A 147 -1.41 -0.82 -18.16
CA SER A 147 0.01 -0.60 -17.88
C SER A 147 0.23 -0.15 -16.42
N ALA A 148 -0.65 0.70 -15.89
CA ALA A 148 -0.64 1.10 -14.47
C ALA A 148 -0.89 -0.08 -13.54
N ALA A 149 -1.80 -0.98 -13.89
CA ALA A 149 -2.07 -2.20 -13.12
C ALA A 149 -0.85 -3.13 -13.08
N TYR A 150 -0.22 -3.40 -14.23
CA TYR A 150 0.99 -4.22 -14.28
C TYR A 150 2.13 -3.63 -13.46
N MET A 151 2.39 -2.35 -13.59
CA MET A 151 3.41 -1.66 -12.82
C MET A 151 3.14 -1.78 -11.31
N ARG A 152 1.93 -1.50 -10.87
CA ARG A 152 1.55 -1.59 -9.45
C ARG A 152 1.59 -3.00 -8.91
N LEU A 153 1.17 -3.99 -9.70
CA LEU A 153 1.29 -5.40 -9.33
C LEU A 153 2.76 -5.82 -9.19
N THR A 154 3.62 -5.38 -10.09
CA THR A 154 5.07 -5.66 -10.01
C THR A 154 5.67 -5.09 -8.73
N TRP A 155 5.38 -3.83 -8.40
CA TRP A 155 5.82 -3.21 -7.15
C TRP A 155 5.25 -3.91 -5.92
N LEU A 156 3.97 -4.29 -5.96
CA LEU A 156 3.29 -4.97 -4.87
C LEU A 156 3.92 -6.34 -4.61
N LEU A 157 4.19 -7.13 -5.64
CA LEU A 157 4.86 -8.42 -5.53
C LEU A 157 6.30 -8.27 -5.01
N GLY A 158 7.03 -7.28 -5.53
CA GLY A 158 8.39 -6.98 -5.09
C GLY A 158 8.45 -6.58 -3.61
N LEU A 159 7.54 -5.68 -3.18
CA LEU A 159 7.46 -5.24 -1.79
C LEU A 159 6.96 -6.34 -0.85
N ALA A 160 5.99 -7.15 -1.30
CA ALA A 160 5.52 -8.31 -0.53
C ALA A 160 6.63 -9.34 -0.33
N GLY A 161 7.40 -9.62 -1.39
CA GLY A 161 8.59 -10.48 -1.31
C GLY A 161 9.65 -9.90 -0.36
N LEU A 162 9.96 -8.62 -0.47
CA LEU A 162 10.92 -7.94 0.41
C LEU A 162 10.46 -7.96 1.88
N TRP A 163 9.17 -7.70 2.12
CA TRP A 163 8.56 -7.78 3.45
C TRP A 163 8.65 -9.19 4.01
N ALA A 164 8.27 -10.21 3.24
CA ALA A 164 8.35 -11.61 3.66
C ALA A 164 9.80 -12.04 3.96
N LEU A 165 10.74 -11.71 3.08
CA LEU A 165 12.17 -11.99 3.29
C LEU A 165 12.71 -11.31 4.56
N SER A 166 12.29 -10.08 4.84
CA SER A 166 12.70 -9.37 6.06
C SER A 166 12.28 -10.10 7.34
N TYR A 167 11.13 -10.78 7.34
CA TYR A 167 10.69 -11.60 8.46
C TYR A 167 11.39 -12.97 8.52
N LEU A 168 11.68 -13.58 7.37
CA LEU A 168 12.36 -14.85 7.29
C LEU A 168 13.85 -14.77 7.69
N CYS A 169 14.50 -13.64 7.36
CA CYS A 169 15.93 -13.46 7.64
C CYS A 169 16.23 -12.98 9.06
N ILE A 170 15.26 -12.35 9.74
CA ILE A 170 15.49 -11.80 11.09
C ILE A 170 15.12 -12.83 12.15
N ARG A 171 16.13 -13.36 12.85
CA ARG A 171 15.91 -14.14 14.08
C ARG A 171 15.50 -13.21 15.22
N ARG A 172 14.37 -13.50 15.84
CA ARG A 172 13.88 -12.77 17.02
C ARG A 172 13.93 -13.68 18.24
N TYR A 173 14.51 -13.17 19.32
CA TYR A 173 14.56 -13.86 20.62
C TYR A 173 15.09 -15.31 20.57
N GLY A 174 16.03 -15.60 19.68
CA GLY A 174 16.60 -16.93 19.54
C GLY A 174 15.72 -17.95 18.84
N ARG A 175 14.50 -17.58 18.46
CA ARG A 175 13.57 -18.44 17.70
C ARG A 175 13.66 -18.15 16.20
N GLY A 176 13.47 -19.19 15.40
CA GLY A 176 13.33 -19.04 13.96
C GLY A 176 12.00 -18.35 13.59
N PRO A 177 11.83 -17.96 12.32
CA PRO A 177 10.62 -17.23 11.87
C PRO A 177 9.34 -18.09 11.93
N LEU A 178 9.48 -19.40 11.96
CA LEU A 178 8.38 -20.36 11.94
C LEU A 178 8.13 -21.07 13.31
N GLY A 179 8.85 -20.69 14.35
CA GLY A 179 8.66 -21.25 15.70
C GLY A 179 9.96 -21.61 16.38
#